data_bca61dcf313d59d74fce70bf4b9d7db5
#
_entry.id   bca61dcf313d59d74fce70bf4b9d7db5
#
_cell.length_a   1.000
_cell.length_b   1.000
_cell.length_c   1.000
_cell.angle_alpha   90.00
_cell.angle_beta   90.00
_cell.angle_gamma   90.00
#
_symmetry.space_group_name_H-M   'P 1'
#
loop_
_entity.id
_entity.type
_entity.pdbx_description
1 polymer ?
#
loop_
_entity_poly.entity_id
_entity_poly.type
_entity_poly.pdbx_seq_one_letter_code
_entity_poly.pdbx_strand_id
1 'polypeptide(L)'
;MLLYSLMQDLTQGLNPGQRDAVLLTEGPVLIVAGAGAGKTKTLTHRIGNIIQKGTPAEAILAITFTNKAAKEMRERVFRLLGLEHDAPVWGRPRGVPFIGTFHGLGMAILREKGEAIGITRSATIIDADDSYKLIKQSMAKAGIDPKQFEPRRIQSAISRHKGNMGTPEDIEKTTPNRFLGQTL
;
A
#
# COMPACT_ATOMS: atom_id res chain seq x y z
N MET A 1 20.00 6.27 -23.72
CA MET A 1 20.19 5.44 -22.51
C MET A 1 19.06 4.43 -22.29
N LEU A 2 17.79 4.77 -22.48
CA LEU A 2 16.64 3.82 -22.39
C LEU A 2 16.75 2.63 -23.36
N LEU A 3 17.26 2.81 -24.57
CA LEU A 3 17.42 1.73 -25.58
C LEU A 3 18.43 0.66 -25.17
N TYR A 4 19.45 0.98 -24.38
CA TYR A 4 20.47 0.01 -23.95
C TYR A 4 19.93 -0.93 -22.86
N SER A 5 19.02 -0.44 -22.00
CA SER A 5 18.33 -1.25 -20.97
C SER A 5 17.31 -2.22 -21.56
N LEU A 6 16.76 -1.90 -22.74
CA LEU A 6 15.79 -2.77 -23.45
C LEU A 6 16.40 -4.00 -24.10
N MET A 7 17.74 -4.11 -24.18
CA MET A 7 18.44 -5.24 -24.81
C MET A 7 19.09 -6.19 -23.80
N GLN A 8 18.99 -5.94 -22.51
CA GLN A 8 19.59 -6.81 -21.50
C GLN A 8 18.77 -8.09 -21.35
N ASP A 9 19.44 -9.26 -21.40
CA ASP A 9 18.79 -10.53 -21.05
C ASP A 9 18.49 -10.61 -19.55
N LEU A 10 17.25 -10.32 -19.22
CA LEU A 10 16.75 -10.34 -17.84
C LEU A 10 16.60 -11.75 -17.26
N THR A 11 16.95 -12.79 -18.03
CA THR A 11 16.93 -14.18 -17.54
C THR A 11 18.32 -14.68 -17.14
N GLN A 12 19.36 -13.91 -17.40
CA GLN A 12 20.74 -14.29 -17.09
C GLN A 12 20.95 -14.46 -15.58
N GLY A 13 21.57 -15.57 -15.19
CA GLY A 13 21.86 -15.89 -13.78
C GLY A 13 20.61 -16.24 -12.93
N LEU A 14 19.52 -16.62 -13.61
CA LEU A 14 18.33 -17.19 -12.98
C LEU A 14 18.37 -18.73 -13.11
N ASN A 15 17.89 -19.43 -12.08
CA ASN A 15 17.64 -20.87 -12.20
C ASN A 15 16.39 -21.14 -13.06
N PRO A 16 16.16 -22.40 -13.52
CA PRO A 16 15.04 -22.70 -14.41
C PRO A 16 13.67 -22.21 -13.90
N GLY A 17 13.30 -22.48 -12.64
CA GLY A 17 12.02 -22.04 -12.08
C GLY A 17 11.89 -20.52 -11.96
N GLN A 18 12.97 -19.82 -11.65
CA GLN A 18 12.99 -18.36 -11.65
C GLN A 18 12.82 -17.81 -13.07
N ARG A 19 13.51 -18.41 -14.06
CA ARG A 19 13.40 -18.04 -15.47
C ARG A 19 11.98 -18.21 -15.99
N ASP A 20 11.36 -19.36 -15.71
CA ASP A 20 9.96 -19.62 -16.11
C ASP A 20 9.03 -18.56 -15.51
N ALA A 21 9.16 -18.25 -14.22
CA ALA A 21 8.38 -17.24 -13.55
C ALA A 21 8.58 -15.83 -14.14
N VAL A 22 9.78 -15.49 -14.61
CA VAL A 22 10.08 -14.20 -15.26
C VAL A 22 9.48 -14.13 -16.66
N LEU A 23 9.54 -15.22 -17.44
CA LEU A 23 9.07 -15.25 -18.82
C LEU A 23 7.55 -15.32 -18.95
N LEU A 24 6.85 -15.93 -17.97
CA LEU A 24 5.40 -16.02 -17.95
C LEU A 24 4.80 -14.68 -17.53
N THR A 25 4.40 -13.84 -18.49
CA THR A 25 3.89 -12.49 -18.23
C THR A 25 2.36 -12.41 -18.12
N GLU A 26 1.66 -13.39 -18.67
CA GLU A 26 0.19 -13.42 -18.72
C GLU A 26 -0.40 -14.29 -17.59
N GLY A 27 -1.58 -13.91 -17.14
CA GLY A 27 -2.36 -14.65 -16.16
C GLY A 27 -1.82 -14.58 -14.72
N PRO A 28 -2.54 -15.18 -13.76
CA PRO A 28 -2.12 -15.23 -12.36
C PRO A 28 -0.96 -16.20 -12.18
N VAL A 29 0.08 -15.76 -11.49
CA VAL A 29 1.30 -16.54 -11.21
C VAL A 29 1.58 -16.54 -9.71
N LEU A 30 1.67 -17.73 -9.12
CA LEU A 30 2.09 -17.92 -7.74
C LEU A 30 3.53 -18.45 -7.71
N ILE A 31 4.42 -17.74 -7.04
CA ILE A 31 5.82 -18.15 -6.83
C ILE A 31 5.98 -18.58 -5.39
N VAL A 32 6.15 -19.89 -5.17
CA VAL A 32 6.42 -20.47 -3.85
C VAL A 32 7.92 -20.76 -3.73
N ALA A 33 8.57 -20.14 -2.76
CA ALA A 33 10.02 -20.30 -2.58
C ALA A 33 10.42 -20.05 -1.12
N GLY A 34 11.38 -20.80 -0.62
CA GLY A 34 11.95 -20.68 0.72
C GLY A 34 12.65 -19.33 0.96
N ALA A 35 13.07 -19.10 2.21
CA ALA A 35 13.90 -17.96 2.55
C ALA A 35 15.24 -18.03 1.78
N GLY A 36 15.73 -16.90 1.27
CA GLY A 36 16.98 -16.87 0.49
C GLY A 36 16.91 -17.40 -0.95
N ALA A 37 15.78 -17.99 -1.37
CA ALA A 37 15.63 -18.58 -2.72
C ALA A 37 15.53 -17.55 -3.87
N GLY A 38 15.78 -16.27 -3.61
CA GLY A 38 15.80 -15.24 -4.64
C GLY A 38 14.42 -14.73 -5.10
N LYS A 39 13.36 -14.87 -4.27
CA LYS A 39 12.01 -14.36 -4.59
C LYS A 39 12.01 -12.91 -5.10
N THR A 40 12.68 -12.03 -4.37
CA THR A 40 12.76 -10.60 -4.75
C THR A 40 13.53 -10.43 -6.08
N LYS A 41 14.60 -11.19 -6.31
CA LYS A 41 15.32 -11.18 -7.57
C LYS A 41 14.39 -11.59 -8.72
N THR A 42 13.68 -12.70 -8.58
CA THR A 42 12.72 -13.17 -9.60
C THR A 42 11.66 -12.10 -9.88
N LEU A 43 11.08 -11.48 -8.84
CA LEU A 43 10.04 -10.46 -9.01
C LEU A 43 10.57 -9.20 -9.70
N THR A 44 11.78 -8.72 -9.35
CA THR A 44 12.36 -7.54 -9.99
C THR A 44 12.71 -7.81 -11.46
N HIS A 45 13.23 -8.99 -11.80
CA HIS A 45 13.48 -9.39 -13.18
C HIS A 45 12.19 -9.57 -13.98
N ARG A 46 11.10 -10.09 -13.34
CA ARG A 46 9.78 -10.19 -13.96
C ARG A 46 9.21 -8.81 -14.29
N ILE A 47 9.30 -7.83 -13.37
CA ILE A 47 8.87 -6.45 -13.62
C ILE A 47 9.64 -5.89 -14.84
N GLY A 48 10.95 -6.04 -14.86
CA GLY A 48 11.78 -5.62 -16.01
C GLY A 48 11.34 -6.27 -17.32
N ASN A 49 11.10 -7.57 -17.31
CA ASN A 49 10.67 -8.33 -18.50
C ASN A 49 9.29 -7.90 -19.01
N ILE A 50 8.34 -7.62 -18.12
CA ILE A 50 7.01 -7.11 -18.47
C ILE A 50 7.13 -5.74 -19.16
N ILE A 51 8.01 -4.87 -18.66
CA ILE A 51 8.28 -3.57 -19.27
C ILE A 51 8.96 -3.72 -20.63
N GLN A 52 9.97 -4.60 -20.74
CA GLN A 52 10.62 -4.87 -22.01
C GLN A 52 9.67 -5.42 -23.09
N LYS A 53 8.64 -6.16 -22.68
CA LYS A 53 7.59 -6.66 -23.59
C LYS A 53 6.56 -5.59 -23.98
N GLY A 54 6.73 -4.35 -23.56
CA GLY A 54 5.94 -3.21 -24.01
C GLY A 54 4.83 -2.75 -23.04
N THR A 55 4.71 -3.37 -21.85
CA THR A 55 3.78 -2.85 -20.82
C THR A 55 4.33 -1.52 -20.29
N PRO A 56 3.55 -0.43 -20.31
CA PRO A 56 3.97 0.84 -19.75
C PRO A 56 4.34 0.67 -18.26
N ALA A 57 5.48 1.20 -17.84
CA ALA A 57 5.97 1.04 -16.48
C ALA A 57 4.95 1.59 -15.44
N GLU A 58 4.29 2.69 -15.75
CA GLU A 58 3.22 3.30 -14.94
C GLU A 58 1.97 2.41 -14.78
N ALA A 59 1.78 1.41 -15.61
CA ALA A 59 0.71 0.42 -15.47
C ALA A 59 1.07 -0.71 -14.48
N ILE A 60 2.32 -0.74 -13.98
CA ILE A 60 2.79 -1.79 -13.07
C ILE A 60 2.68 -1.32 -11.63
N LEU A 61 2.10 -2.19 -10.80
CA LEU A 61 1.95 -2.03 -9.37
C LEU A 61 2.67 -3.17 -8.64
N ALA A 62 3.72 -2.84 -7.90
CA ALA A 62 4.45 -3.79 -7.06
C ALA A 62 4.29 -3.41 -5.58
N ILE A 63 3.73 -4.32 -4.78
CA ILE A 63 3.39 -4.05 -3.38
C ILE A 63 4.15 -4.99 -2.45
N THR A 64 4.66 -4.42 -1.36
CA THR A 64 5.31 -5.15 -0.28
C THR A 64 4.68 -4.81 1.07
N PHE A 65 5.00 -5.58 2.11
CA PHE A 65 4.48 -5.31 3.45
C PHE A 65 5.27 -4.22 4.19
N THR A 66 6.56 -4.06 3.91
CA THR A 66 7.41 -3.13 4.65
C THR A 66 8.04 -2.08 3.75
N ASN A 67 8.24 -0.88 4.30
CA ASN A 67 8.92 0.21 3.59
C ASN A 67 10.36 -0.18 3.20
N LYS A 68 11.05 -0.97 4.04
CA LYS A 68 12.39 -1.47 3.74
C LYS A 68 12.39 -2.35 2.50
N ALA A 69 11.47 -3.34 2.43
CA ALA A 69 11.36 -4.22 1.26
C ALA A 69 10.95 -3.45 0.00
N ALA A 70 10.05 -2.47 0.13
CA ALA A 70 9.67 -1.60 -0.98
C ALA A 70 10.85 -0.79 -1.51
N LYS A 71 11.68 -0.22 -0.62
CA LYS A 71 12.89 0.52 -0.99
C LYS A 71 13.89 -0.36 -1.73
N GLU A 72 14.21 -1.53 -1.15
CA GLU A 72 15.14 -2.49 -1.77
C GLU A 72 14.64 -2.96 -3.15
N MET A 73 13.35 -3.24 -3.29
CA MET A 73 12.76 -3.64 -4.57
C MET A 73 12.87 -2.52 -5.60
N ARG A 74 12.56 -1.28 -5.21
CA ARG A 74 12.64 -0.10 -6.07
C ARG A 74 14.06 0.11 -6.58
N GLU A 75 15.04 0.12 -5.68
CA GLU A 75 16.46 0.27 -6.05
C GLU A 75 16.91 -0.79 -7.06
N ARG A 76 16.47 -2.03 -6.89
CA ARG A 76 16.80 -3.12 -7.81
C ARG A 76 16.13 -2.96 -9.17
N VAL A 77 14.83 -2.63 -9.19
CA VAL A 77 14.08 -2.40 -10.44
C VAL A 77 14.66 -1.22 -11.20
N PHE A 78 14.92 -0.10 -10.51
CA PHE A 78 15.49 1.10 -11.13
C PHE A 78 16.86 0.82 -11.73
N ARG A 79 17.71 0.09 -11.00
CA ARG A 79 19.02 -0.35 -11.53
C ARG A 79 18.89 -1.21 -12.79
N LEU A 80 17.95 -2.16 -12.80
CA LEU A 80 17.69 -3.01 -13.97
C LEU A 80 17.18 -2.21 -15.17
N LEU A 81 16.39 -1.17 -14.93
CA LEU A 81 15.82 -0.33 -15.99
C LEU A 81 16.72 0.85 -16.38
N GLY A 82 17.85 1.05 -15.71
CA GLY A 82 18.73 2.20 -15.93
C GLY A 82 18.09 3.53 -15.54
N LEU A 83 17.14 3.52 -14.57
CA LEU A 83 16.48 4.71 -14.06
C LEU A 83 17.29 5.33 -12.91
N GLU A 84 17.18 6.66 -12.75
CA GLU A 84 17.79 7.34 -11.61
C GLU A 84 17.11 6.97 -10.30
N HIS A 85 17.91 6.85 -9.22
CA HIS A 85 17.45 6.34 -7.92
C HIS A 85 16.50 7.29 -7.18
N ASP A 86 16.46 8.57 -7.53
CA ASP A 86 15.76 9.62 -6.79
C ASP A 86 14.37 9.98 -7.34
N ALA A 87 13.81 9.14 -8.22
CA ALA A 87 12.46 9.37 -8.69
C ALA A 87 11.46 9.35 -7.51
N PRO A 88 10.71 10.45 -7.27
CA PRO A 88 9.82 10.54 -6.12
C PRO A 88 8.72 9.46 -6.18
N VAL A 89 8.43 8.86 -5.03
CA VAL A 89 7.34 7.86 -4.90
C VAL A 89 5.97 8.50 -5.17
N TRP A 90 5.89 9.79 -4.96
CA TRP A 90 4.68 10.60 -5.02
C TRP A 90 4.72 11.50 -6.26
N GLY A 91 3.62 11.51 -7.01
CA GLY A 91 3.53 12.28 -8.25
C GLY A 91 4.15 11.54 -9.44
N ARG A 92 3.93 10.23 -9.51
CA ARG A 92 4.38 9.27 -10.55
C ARG A 92 5.06 9.92 -11.75
N PRO A 93 6.39 9.97 -11.82
CA PRO A 93 7.05 10.32 -13.08
C PRO A 93 6.57 9.32 -14.14
N ARG A 94 6.31 9.81 -15.35
CA ARG A 94 6.00 8.93 -16.48
C ARG A 94 7.15 7.94 -16.69
N GLY A 95 6.82 6.70 -16.99
CA GLY A 95 7.81 5.66 -17.25
C GLY A 95 8.38 4.97 -16.00
N VAL A 96 7.75 5.13 -14.81
CA VAL A 96 8.21 4.52 -13.56
C VAL A 96 7.09 3.67 -12.95
N PRO A 97 7.35 2.38 -12.57
CA PRO A 97 6.37 1.56 -11.89
C PRO A 97 6.12 2.05 -10.46
N PHE A 98 4.89 1.84 -9.96
CA PHE A 98 4.65 2.05 -8.54
C PHE A 98 5.25 0.88 -7.75
N ILE A 99 6.17 1.18 -6.85
CA ILE A 99 6.76 0.18 -5.93
C ILE A 99 6.66 0.74 -4.50
N GLY A 100 5.79 0.14 -3.69
CA GLY A 100 5.49 0.65 -2.36
C GLY A 100 4.83 -0.38 -1.44
N THR A 101 4.29 0.11 -0.34
CA THR A 101 3.45 -0.69 0.57
C THR A 101 1.97 -0.48 0.27
N PHE A 102 1.09 -1.37 0.80
CA PHE A 102 -0.36 -1.17 0.72
C PHE A 102 -0.80 0.19 1.27
N HIS A 103 -0.27 0.60 2.41
CA HIS A 103 -0.55 1.92 2.98
C HIS A 103 -0.05 3.05 2.06
N GLY A 104 1.13 2.88 1.47
CA GLY A 104 1.68 3.82 0.50
C GLY A 104 0.79 3.97 -0.74
N LEU A 105 0.24 2.86 -1.25
CA LEU A 105 -0.72 2.89 -2.36
C LEU A 105 -2.01 3.60 -1.95
N GLY A 106 -2.57 3.27 -0.78
CA GLY A 106 -3.77 3.94 -0.26
C GLY A 106 -3.58 5.45 -0.20
N MET A 107 -2.43 5.91 0.29
CA MET A 107 -2.10 7.33 0.31
C MET A 107 -1.96 7.95 -1.06
N ALA A 108 -1.38 7.22 -2.03
CA ALA A 108 -1.29 7.71 -3.41
C ALA A 108 -2.69 7.92 -4.02
N ILE A 109 -3.60 6.97 -3.81
CA ILE A 109 -4.98 7.05 -4.27
C ILE A 109 -5.71 8.22 -3.59
N LEU A 110 -5.59 8.36 -2.27
CA LEU A 110 -6.24 9.45 -1.52
C LEU A 110 -5.73 10.84 -1.94
N ARG A 111 -4.45 10.98 -2.24
CA ARG A 111 -3.89 12.25 -2.74
C ARG A 111 -4.37 12.60 -4.15
N GLU A 112 -4.61 11.58 -4.98
CA GLU A 112 -5.06 11.80 -6.36
C GLU A 112 -6.57 11.98 -6.46
N LYS A 113 -7.34 11.22 -5.69
CA LYS A 113 -8.81 11.12 -5.81
C LYS A 113 -9.57 11.42 -4.51
N GLY A 114 -8.90 11.73 -3.43
CA GLY A 114 -9.52 11.93 -2.12
C GLY A 114 -10.55 13.06 -2.08
N GLU A 115 -10.41 14.07 -2.94
CA GLU A 115 -11.37 15.17 -3.06
C GLU A 115 -12.78 14.67 -3.36
N ALA A 116 -12.92 13.56 -4.11
CA ALA A 116 -14.21 12.94 -4.41
C ALA A 116 -14.96 12.39 -3.19
N ILE A 117 -14.24 12.19 -2.07
CA ILE A 117 -14.78 11.72 -0.77
C ILE A 117 -14.51 12.71 0.35
N GLY A 118 -14.28 13.99 0.01
CA GLY A 118 -14.07 15.06 0.98
C GLY A 118 -12.68 15.09 1.66
N ILE A 119 -11.72 14.29 1.20
CA ILE A 119 -10.35 14.31 1.71
C ILE A 119 -9.50 15.28 0.88
N THR A 120 -9.02 16.33 1.52
CA THR A 120 -8.17 17.33 0.86
C THR A 120 -6.75 16.82 0.64
N ARG A 121 -6.02 17.41 -0.31
CA ARG A 121 -4.60 17.06 -0.57
C ARG A 121 -3.67 17.37 0.62
N SER A 122 -4.09 18.28 1.50
CA SER A 122 -3.39 18.62 2.74
C SER A 122 -3.69 17.68 3.90
N ALA A 123 -4.56 16.68 3.72
CA ALA A 123 -4.85 15.70 4.74
C ALA A 123 -3.57 14.96 5.17
N THR A 124 -3.37 14.85 6.48
CA THR A 124 -2.25 14.14 7.09
C THR A 124 -2.70 12.80 7.65
N ILE A 125 -1.78 11.84 7.67
CA ILE A 125 -2.00 10.58 8.38
C ILE A 125 -1.73 10.83 9.86
N ILE A 126 -2.68 10.47 10.71
CA ILE A 126 -2.48 10.43 12.15
C ILE A 126 -1.99 9.05 12.57
N ASP A 127 -1.08 9.00 13.52
CA ASP A 127 -0.64 7.74 14.12
C ASP A 127 -1.63 7.23 15.18
N ALA A 128 -1.31 6.07 15.79
CA ALA A 128 -2.18 5.44 16.79
C ALA A 128 -2.33 6.30 18.05
N ASP A 129 -1.29 7.03 18.43
CA ASP A 129 -1.31 7.89 19.63
C ASP A 129 -2.12 9.16 19.39
N ASP A 130 -2.00 9.75 18.22
CA ASP A 130 -2.81 10.91 17.82
C ASP A 130 -4.28 10.52 17.66
N SER A 131 -4.57 9.36 17.07
CA SER A 131 -5.91 8.80 17.02
C SER A 131 -6.50 8.62 18.43
N TYR A 132 -5.72 8.08 19.37
CA TYR A 132 -6.14 7.93 20.76
C TYR A 132 -6.43 9.25 21.44
N LYS A 133 -5.60 10.28 21.24
CA LYS A 133 -5.83 11.63 21.78
C LYS A 133 -7.12 12.22 21.24
N LEU A 134 -7.36 12.08 19.91
CA LEU A 134 -8.60 12.55 19.29
C LEU A 134 -9.85 11.87 19.90
N ILE A 135 -9.80 10.55 20.09
CA ILE A 135 -10.90 9.81 20.74
C ILE A 135 -11.16 10.37 22.15
N LYS A 136 -10.13 10.57 22.96
CA LYS A 136 -10.29 11.16 24.30
C LYS A 136 -10.91 12.56 24.28
N GLN A 137 -10.47 13.40 23.34
CA GLN A 137 -11.03 14.75 23.17
C GLN A 137 -12.50 14.69 22.73
N SER A 138 -12.86 13.78 21.83
CA SER A 138 -14.22 13.59 21.36
C SER A 138 -15.12 13.07 22.48
N MET A 139 -14.65 12.12 23.28
CA MET A 139 -15.35 11.63 24.48
C MET A 139 -15.63 12.76 25.47
N ALA A 140 -14.62 13.59 25.78
CA ALA A 140 -14.77 14.71 26.66
C ALA A 140 -15.83 15.74 26.17
N LYS A 141 -15.80 16.04 24.84
CA LYS A 141 -16.81 16.91 24.21
C LYS A 141 -18.23 16.34 24.27
N ALA A 142 -18.33 15.00 24.13
CA ALA A 142 -19.61 14.28 24.21
C ALA A 142 -20.08 14.01 25.65
N GLY A 143 -19.33 14.43 26.69
CA GLY A 143 -19.67 14.17 28.08
C GLY A 143 -19.54 12.71 28.52
N ILE A 144 -18.75 11.91 27.81
CA ILE A 144 -18.56 10.48 28.05
C ILE A 144 -17.45 10.30 29.10
N ASP A 145 -17.76 9.62 30.21
CA ASP A 145 -16.79 9.36 31.28
C ASP A 145 -15.80 8.23 30.83
N PRO A 146 -14.47 8.53 30.73
CA PRO A 146 -13.46 7.55 30.39
C PRO A 146 -13.32 6.39 31.38
N LYS A 147 -13.86 6.54 32.61
CA LYS A 147 -13.88 5.46 33.61
C LYS A 147 -14.96 4.43 33.33
N GLN A 148 -16.06 4.85 32.70
CA GLN A 148 -17.13 3.94 32.27
C GLN A 148 -16.85 3.33 30.88
N PHE A 149 -16.27 4.13 30.01
CA PHE A 149 -15.98 3.74 28.63
C PHE A 149 -14.50 3.92 28.33
N GLU A 150 -13.78 2.81 28.31
CA GLU A 150 -12.35 2.83 28.05
C GLU A 150 -12.04 3.36 26.63
N PRO A 151 -11.25 4.44 26.46
CA PRO A 151 -11.00 5.09 25.17
C PRO A 151 -10.42 4.14 24.10
N ARG A 152 -9.58 3.17 24.51
CA ARG A 152 -9.00 2.16 23.58
C ARG A 152 -10.06 1.21 23.03
N ARG A 153 -11.07 0.87 23.81
CA ARG A 153 -12.19 0.04 23.34
C ARG A 153 -13.04 0.78 22.33
N ILE A 154 -13.32 2.07 22.57
CA ILE A 154 -14.03 2.93 21.62
C ILE A 154 -13.22 3.06 20.32
N GLN A 155 -11.92 3.36 20.42
CA GLN A 155 -11.04 3.43 19.26
C GLN A 155 -11.08 2.14 18.42
N SER A 156 -10.99 0.97 19.09
CA SER A 156 -11.02 -0.33 18.43
C SER A 156 -12.38 -0.63 17.78
N ALA A 157 -13.48 -0.24 18.41
CA ALA A 157 -14.84 -0.41 17.90
C ALA A 157 -15.04 0.45 16.63
N ILE A 158 -14.66 1.73 16.67
CA ILE A 158 -14.70 2.64 15.52
C ILE A 158 -13.84 2.10 14.38
N SER A 159 -12.61 1.67 14.66
CA SER A 159 -11.70 1.13 13.66
C SER A 159 -12.27 -0.12 12.96
N ARG A 160 -12.85 -1.03 13.74
CA ARG A 160 -13.49 -2.25 13.20
C ARG A 160 -14.71 -1.89 12.34
N HIS A 161 -15.53 -0.96 12.79
CA HIS A 161 -16.73 -0.56 12.05
C HIS A 161 -16.38 0.11 10.73
N LYS A 162 -15.42 1.04 10.75
CA LYS A 162 -14.87 1.67 9.53
C LYS A 162 -14.20 0.66 8.60
N GLY A 163 -13.49 -0.32 9.16
CA GLY A 163 -12.87 -1.41 8.38
C GLY A 163 -13.90 -2.30 7.64
N ASN A 164 -15.13 -2.35 8.15
CA ASN A 164 -16.27 -3.01 7.52
C ASN A 164 -17.11 -2.06 6.64
N MET A 165 -16.59 -0.89 6.29
CA MET A 165 -17.27 0.14 5.49
C MET A 165 -18.55 0.69 6.15
N GLY A 166 -18.66 0.57 7.47
CA GLY A 166 -19.81 1.07 8.23
C GLY A 166 -19.78 2.57 8.43
N THR A 167 -20.96 3.18 8.49
CA THR A 167 -21.17 4.61 8.79
C THR A 167 -21.52 4.82 10.26
N PRO A 168 -21.41 6.04 10.82
CA PRO A 168 -21.85 6.32 12.18
C PRO A 168 -23.33 5.92 12.44
N GLU A 169 -24.20 6.14 11.44
CA GLU A 169 -25.62 5.82 11.52
C GLU A 169 -25.89 4.31 11.63
N ASP A 170 -25.00 3.50 11.06
CA ASP A 170 -25.12 2.03 11.15
C ASP A 170 -24.79 1.51 12.55
N ILE A 171 -23.89 2.18 13.27
CA ILE A 171 -23.59 1.85 14.68
C ILE A 171 -24.84 2.05 15.53
N GLU A 172 -25.53 3.17 15.37
CA GLU A 172 -26.73 3.47 16.12
C GLU A 172 -27.84 2.43 15.91
N LYS A 173 -28.00 1.93 14.69
CA LYS A 173 -29.00 0.91 14.33
C LYS A 173 -28.66 -0.49 14.83
N THR A 174 -27.38 -0.84 14.85
CA THR A 174 -26.92 -2.22 15.13
C THR A 174 -26.57 -2.46 16.59
N THR A 175 -26.41 -1.38 17.38
CA THR A 175 -26.04 -1.51 18.79
C THR A 175 -27.29 -1.74 19.65
N PRO A 176 -27.42 -2.90 20.37
CA PRO A 176 -28.61 -3.22 21.15
C PRO A 176 -28.92 -2.22 22.28
N ASN A 177 -27.89 -1.54 22.74
CA ASN A 177 -28.00 -0.52 23.76
C ASN A 177 -27.89 0.88 23.13
N ARG A 178 -29.00 1.59 23.08
CA ARG A 178 -29.11 2.94 22.48
C ARG A 178 -28.07 3.92 23.01
N PHE A 179 -27.72 3.81 24.31
CA PHE A 179 -26.69 4.64 24.93
C PHE A 179 -25.29 4.33 24.38
N LEU A 180 -24.95 3.04 24.16
CA LEU A 180 -23.69 2.65 23.54
C LEU A 180 -23.63 3.03 22.06
N GLY A 181 -24.74 2.95 21.34
CA GLY A 181 -24.83 3.37 19.94
C GLY A 181 -24.56 4.85 19.75
N GLN A 182 -25.00 5.69 20.66
CA GLN A 182 -24.76 7.15 20.64
C GLN A 182 -23.35 7.53 21.12
N THR A 183 -22.64 6.61 21.77
CA THR A 183 -21.30 6.83 22.33
C THR A 183 -20.20 6.44 21.35
N LEU A 184 -20.48 5.56 20.40
CA LEU A 184 -19.57 5.06 19.36
C LEU A 184 -19.70 5.85 18.06
#